data_65ea3235f2c1512966254f1cea24952d
#
_entry.id   65ea3235f2c1512966254f1cea24952d
#
_cell.length_a   1.000
_cell.length_b   1.000
_cell.length_c   1.000
_cell.angle_alpha   90.00
_cell.angle_beta   90.00
_cell.angle_gamma   90.00
#
_symmetry.space_group_name_H-M   'P 1'
#
loop_
_entity.id
_entity.type
_entity.pdbx_description
1 polymer ?
#
loop_
_entity_poly.entity_id
_entity_poly.type
_entity_poly.pdbx_seq_one_letter_code
_entity_poly.pdbx_strand_id
1 'polypeptide(L)'
;ADGSEQTDLFSDIYDAFAKANDVGTATITLYKDIADSELTRDVNVTGNVTLALNGKKLGDSYDGKYIQSSDGGELTVNGDGKIAKTVRAKKNSKLTINSGEFDWVIIDEGGDAVISGGSIAAVNINGNAELSGGKFYIIAVYGTLESMLADGYAYKIDGGAWLSIADRARSGYSNVDHEHKPVTVEEAPIKSATITAEDESPIIYRNGYNSVDYTANVTYMGNETLYVTGCLIDGTVIKEKTDLSGNRYYLFSGEVDKAVAEDGEIQYYCIFTYDGYDYKSNAVTLTVATCRHPGESVKCDDNGNYVCGICDSTLLASVELSDGTLSYYNNRNDAIGAAEDSEGCTLKLLSYSFLIFSETFDISKGRFTVD
;
A
#
# COMPACT_ATOMS: atom_id res chain seq x y z
N ALA A 1 28.48 -2.31 -42.62
CA ALA A 1 29.38 -1.97 -41.49
C ALA A 1 29.82 -3.29 -40.88
N ASP A 2 31.12 -3.48 -40.72
CA ASP A 2 31.75 -4.74 -40.29
C ASP A 2 31.75 -4.95 -38.78
N GLY A 3 31.09 -4.07 -38.01
CA GLY A 3 30.95 -4.19 -36.56
C GLY A 3 32.25 -3.97 -35.78
N SER A 4 33.30 -3.41 -36.38
CA SER A 4 34.53 -3.07 -35.67
C SER A 4 34.26 -1.91 -34.70
N GLU A 5 34.59 -2.08 -33.41
CA GLU A 5 34.59 -0.98 -32.44
C GLU A 5 35.66 0.04 -32.84
N GLN A 6 35.26 1.26 -33.15
CA GLN A 6 36.17 2.37 -33.34
C GLN A 6 36.36 3.09 -32.00
N THR A 7 37.60 3.12 -31.50
CA THR A 7 37.96 3.84 -30.26
C THR A 7 38.68 5.12 -30.61
N ASP A 8 38.04 6.25 -30.32
CA ASP A 8 38.66 7.58 -30.46
C ASP A 8 39.07 8.09 -29.07
N LEU A 9 40.25 8.71 -28.97
CA LEU A 9 40.74 9.33 -27.72
C LEU A 9 40.55 10.83 -27.79
N PHE A 10 39.89 11.39 -26.77
CA PHE A 10 39.61 12.82 -26.65
C PHE A 10 40.35 13.41 -25.44
N SER A 11 40.95 14.60 -25.59
CA SER A 11 41.50 15.37 -24.50
C SER A 11 40.49 16.31 -23.85
N ASP A 12 39.40 16.59 -24.57
CA ASP A 12 38.28 17.44 -24.17
C ASP A 12 36.98 16.64 -24.05
N ILE A 13 36.25 16.82 -22.95
CA ILE A 13 35.03 16.08 -22.68
C ILE A 13 33.90 16.50 -23.63
N TYR A 14 33.88 17.75 -24.07
CA TYR A 14 32.83 18.24 -24.99
C TYR A 14 32.99 17.65 -26.40
N ASP A 15 34.24 17.46 -26.85
CA ASP A 15 34.53 16.82 -28.13
C ASP A 15 34.07 15.35 -28.10
N ALA A 16 34.28 14.66 -26.97
CA ALA A 16 33.83 13.29 -26.80
C ALA A 16 32.28 13.20 -26.86
N PHE A 17 31.53 14.07 -26.15
CA PHE A 17 30.10 14.09 -26.21
C PHE A 17 29.57 14.56 -27.57
N ALA A 18 30.19 15.54 -28.21
CA ALA A 18 29.79 15.96 -29.54
C ALA A 18 29.92 14.80 -30.55
N LYS A 19 31.04 14.07 -30.52
CA LYS A 19 31.24 12.89 -31.38
C LYS A 19 30.23 11.79 -31.05
N ALA A 20 29.93 11.53 -29.78
CA ALA A 20 28.97 10.53 -29.35
C ALA A 20 27.56 10.87 -29.86
N ASN A 21 27.16 12.13 -29.78
CA ASN A 21 25.88 12.62 -30.32
C ASN A 21 25.81 12.46 -31.85
N ASP A 22 26.87 12.74 -32.57
CA ASP A 22 26.95 12.64 -34.04
C ASP A 22 26.77 11.19 -34.51
N VAL A 23 27.38 10.23 -33.79
CA VAL A 23 27.30 8.80 -34.17
C VAL A 23 25.98 8.15 -33.68
N GLY A 24 25.26 8.83 -32.81
CA GLY A 24 23.94 8.43 -32.32
C GLY A 24 23.93 7.38 -31.19
N THR A 25 24.87 6.44 -31.18
CA THR A 25 25.02 5.46 -30.10
C THR A 25 26.51 5.29 -29.81
N ALA A 26 26.94 5.58 -28.57
CA ALA A 26 28.33 5.53 -28.17
C ALA A 26 28.53 5.28 -26.67
N THR A 27 29.72 4.79 -26.31
CA THR A 27 30.18 4.73 -24.92
C THR A 27 31.35 5.69 -24.74
N ILE A 28 31.24 6.58 -23.76
CA ILE A 28 32.33 7.46 -23.32
C ILE A 28 32.89 6.87 -22.03
N THR A 29 34.16 6.53 -22.02
CA THR A 29 34.87 6.03 -20.83
C THR A 29 35.82 7.09 -20.29
N LEU A 30 35.70 7.46 -19.01
CA LEU A 30 36.60 8.38 -18.36
C LEU A 30 37.91 7.66 -17.99
N TYR A 31 39.04 8.22 -18.41
CA TYR A 31 40.38 7.74 -18.02
C TYR A 31 41.10 8.66 -17.04
N LYS A 32 40.60 9.87 -16.85
CA LYS A 32 41.08 10.84 -15.84
C LYS A 32 39.89 11.53 -15.17
N ASP A 33 40.14 12.13 -14.01
CA ASP A 33 39.22 13.08 -13.42
C ASP A 33 39.08 14.32 -14.30
N ILE A 34 37.85 14.87 -14.41
CA ILE A 34 37.58 16.08 -15.16
C ILE A 34 37.24 17.18 -14.15
N ALA A 35 38.09 18.19 -14.03
CA ALA A 35 37.92 19.27 -13.08
C ALA A 35 36.84 20.28 -13.51
N ASP A 36 36.37 21.11 -12.57
CA ASP A 36 35.39 22.16 -12.83
C ASP A 36 35.85 23.17 -13.90
N SER A 37 37.19 23.43 -13.96
CA SER A 37 37.80 24.29 -14.98
C SER A 37 37.69 23.75 -16.41
N GLU A 38 37.52 22.43 -16.55
CA GLU A 38 37.31 21.75 -17.82
C GLU A 38 35.81 21.65 -18.18
N LEU A 39 34.89 21.87 -17.19
CA LEU A 39 33.42 21.83 -17.35
C LEU A 39 32.85 23.26 -17.35
N THR A 40 33.11 23.99 -18.42
CA THR A 40 32.80 25.42 -18.54
C THR A 40 31.35 25.73 -18.95
N ARG A 41 30.62 24.75 -19.44
CA ARG A 41 29.24 24.85 -19.93
C ARG A 41 28.47 23.53 -19.71
N ASP A 42 27.19 23.52 -19.99
CA ASP A 42 26.38 22.30 -19.98
C ASP A 42 26.87 21.28 -21.02
N VAL A 43 26.76 20.00 -20.67
CA VAL A 43 26.95 18.88 -21.58
C VAL A 43 25.56 18.39 -21.97
N ASN A 44 25.23 18.46 -23.27
CA ASN A 44 23.94 18.00 -23.80
C ASN A 44 24.13 16.66 -24.52
N VAL A 45 23.31 15.69 -24.16
CA VAL A 45 23.24 14.37 -24.78
C VAL A 45 21.97 14.31 -25.61
N THR A 46 22.12 14.21 -26.93
CA THR A 46 21.02 14.12 -27.89
C THR A 46 20.99 12.78 -28.62
N GLY A 47 22.05 11.96 -28.47
CA GLY A 47 22.12 10.58 -28.91
C GLY A 47 21.86 9.59 -27.77
N ASN A 48 22.11 8.32 -28.01
CA ASN A 48 22.09 7.26 -26.99
C ASN A 48 23.53 7.05 -26.48
N VAL A 49 23.86 7.69 -25.36
CA VAL A 49 25.19 7.75 -24.83
C VAL A 49 25.31 7.05 -23.49
N THR A 50 26.26 6.09 -23.40
CA THR A 50 26.66 5.50 -22.12
C THR A 50 27.89 6.21 -21.60
N LEU A 51 27.84 6.80 -20.41
CA LEU A 51 28.99 7.36 -19.70
C LEU A 51 29.48 6.35 -18.66
N ALA A 52 30.63 5.76 -18.91
CA ALA A 52 31.33 4.87 -17.99
C ALA A 52 32.30 5.68 -17.13
N LEU A 53 32.05 5.81 -15.84
CA LEU A 53 32.82 6.63 -14.92
C LEU A 53 34.21 6.06 -14.63
N ASN A 54 34.37 4.72 -14.63
CA ASN A 54 35.65 4.03 -14.47
C ASN A 54 36.48 4.51 -13.25
N GLY A 55 35.80 4.73 -12.11
CA GLY A 55 36.40 5.23 -10.86
C GLY A 55 36.80 6.71 -10.88
N LYS A 56 36.39 7.47 -11.90
CA LYS A 56 36.78 8.87 -12.07
C LYS A 56 35.71 9.84 -11.61
N LYS A 57 36.17 11.08 -11.40
CA LYS A 57 35.24 12.20 -11.04
C LYS A 57 34.98 13.05 -12.26
N LEU A 58 33.73 13.54 -12.33
CA LEU A 58 33.29 14.53 -13.30
C LEU A 58 32.78 15.76 -12.55
N GLY A 59 33.63 16.78 -12.47
CA GLY A 59 33.45 17.97 -11.64
C GLY A 59 33.91 17.79 -10.19
N ASP A 60 34.23 18.90 -9.55
CA ASP A 60 34.67 18.96 -8.15
C ASP A 60 33.53 19.42 -7.20
N SER A 61 32.58 20.22 -7.73
CA SER A 61 31.51 20.81 -6.96
C SER A 61 30.29 21.14 -7.82
N TYR A 62 29.16 21.41 -7.16
CA TYR A 62 27.99 21.96 -7.81
C TYR A 62 28.22 23.46 -8.16
N ASP A 63 28.10 23.80 -9.43
CA ASP A 63 28.32 25.16 -9.94
C ASP A 63 27.21 25.64 -10.90
N GLY A 64 26.04 24.95 -10.87
CA GLY A 64 24.89 25.27 -11.72
C GLY A 64 24.97 24.73 -13.15
N LYS A 65 25.98 23.90 -13.49
CA LYS A 65 26.07 23.26 -14.79
C LYS A 65 25.50 21.86 -14.76
N TYR A 66 25.06 21.42 -15.95
CA TYR A 66 24.34 20.18 -16.13
C TYR A 66 25.08 19.22 -17.07
N ILE A 67 24.94 17.93 -16.77
CA ILE A 67 25.14 16.84 -17.73
C ILE A 67 23.73 16.29 -17.99
N GLN A 68 23.18 16.56 -19.16
CA GLN A 68 21.76 16.37 -19.38
C GLN A 68 21.44 15.66 -20.68
N SER A 69 20.49 14.74 -20.62
CA SER A 69 19.80 14.23 -21.80
C SER A 69 18.74 15.24 -22.26
N SER A 70 18.64 15.47 -23.56
CA SER A 70 17.74 16.43 -24.17
C SER A 70 17.38 16.01 -25.60
N ASP A 71 16.30 16.58 -26.13
CA ASP A 71 15.90 16.46 -27.54
C ASP A 71 15.77 15.00 -28.04
N GLY A 72 15.25 14.11 -27.19
CA GLY A 72 15.11 12.68 -27.47
C GLY A 72 16.34 11.85 -27.14
N GLY A 73 17.40 12.45 -26.58
CA GLY A 73 18.60 11.76 -26.19
C GLY A 73 18.42 10.86 -24.95
N GLU A 74 19.26 9.84 -24.88
CA GLU A 74 19.33 8.91 -23.76
C GLU A 74 20.72 8.93 -23.13
N LEU A 75 20.83 9.21 -21.84
CA LEU A 75 22.06 9.13 -21.08
C LEU A 75 22.00 7.95 -20.12
N THR A 76 22.95 7.02 -20.26
CA THR A 76 23.16 5.94 -19.29
C THR A 76 24.45 6.19 -18.54
N VAL A 77 24.42 6.14 -17.19
CA VAL A 77 25.62 6.28 -16.36
C VAL A 77 25.92 4.97 -15.66
N ASN A 78 27.18 4.51 -15.83
CA ASN A 78 27.66 3.23 -15.31
C ASN A 78 29.04 3.40 -14.61
N GLY A 79 29.32 2.42 -13.76
CA GLY A 79 30.62 2.25 -13.11
C GLY A 79 30.80 3.08 -11.84
N ASP A 80 31.82 2.72 -11.07
CA ASP A 80 32.20 3.46 -9.88
C ASP A 80 32.81 4.81 -10.30
N GLY A 81 32.55 5.82 -9.53
CA GLY A 81 32.98 7.19 -9.77
C GLY A 81 31.96 8.20 -9.29
N LYS A 82 32.24 9.48 -9.46
CA LYS A 82 31.39 10.56 -8.96
C LYS A 82 31.08 11.60 -10.02
N ILE A 83 29.83 12.02 -10.12
CA ILE A 83 29.43 13.21 -10.85
C ILE A 83 29.00 14.28 -9.83
N ALA A 84 29.82 15.32 -9.67
CA ALA A 84 29.54 16.44 -8.76
C ALA A 84 28.70 17.54 -9.43
N LYS A 85 28.37 17.38 -10.71
CA LYS A 85 27.43 18.24 -11.45
C LYS A 85 26.01 17.70 -11.35
N THR A 86 25.01 18.54 -11.65
CA THR A 86 23.64 18.04 -11.75
C THR A 86 23.48 17.17 -12.98
N VAL A 87 23.03 15.94 -12.79
CA VAL A 87 22.60 15.06 -13.89
C VAL A 87 21.12 15.25 -14.11
N ARG A 88 20.68 15.45 -15.36
CA ARG A 88 19.30 15.85 -15.65
C ARG A 88 18.72 15.12 -16.85
N ALA A 89 17.49 14.66 -16.72
CA ALA A 89 16.67 14.28 -17.86
C ALA A 89 15.68 15.41 -18.17
N LYS A 90 15.76 15.96 -19.37
CA LYS A 90 14.83 16.98 -19.86
C LYS A 90 13.60 16.32 -20.48
N LYS A 91 12.60 17.13 -20.78
CA LYS A 91 11.40 16.68 -21.48
C LYS A 91 11.73 15.87 -22.74
N ASN A 92 11.04 14.76 -22.94
CA ASN A 92 11.19 13.83 -24.06
C ASN A 92 12.59 13.19 -24.15
N SER A 93 13.31 13.06 -23.03
CA SER A 93 14.60 12.39 -22.98
C SER A 93 14.66 11.42 -21.80
N LYS A 94 15.68 10.55 -21.80
CA LYS A 94 15.80 9.50 -20.81
C LYS A 94 17.15 9.55 -20.08
N LEU A 95 17.11 9.27 -18.78
CA LEU A 95 18.28 9.05 -17.94
C LEU A 95 18.22 7.66 -17.32
N THR A 96 19.31 6.91 -17.46
CA THR A 96 19.47 5.61 -16.78
C THR A 96 20.69 5.68 -15.86
N ILE A 97 20.50 5.38 -14.56
CA ILE A 97 21.57 5.32 -13.57
C ILE A 97 21.66 3.89 -13.05
N ASN A 98 22.75 3.22 -13.37
CA ASN A 98 23.01 1.86 -12.90
C ASN A 98 24.00 1.85 -11.72
N SER A 99 24.90 2.83 -11.62
CA SER A 99 25.89 2.93 -10.55
C SER A 99 26.56 4.32 -10.54
N GLY A 100 27.39 4.60 -9.53
CA GLY A 100 28.09 5.87 -9.35
C GLY A 100 27.58 6.69 -8.17
N GLU A 101 28.27 7.80 -7.89
CA GLU A 101 27.89 8.76 -6.88
C GLU A 101 27.44 10.06 -7.53
N PHE A 102 26.33 10.64 -7.05
CA PHE A 102 25.72 11.83 -7.61
C PHE A 102 25.37 12.83 -6.51
N ASP A 103 25.74 14.09 -6.70
CA ASP A 103 25.31 15.14 -5.77
C ASP A 103 23.87 15.56 -6.05
N TRP A 104 23.48 15.74 -7.32
CA TRP A 104 22.12 16.10 -7.72
C TRP A 104 21.65 15.39 -8.98
N VAL A 105 20.41 14.89 -8.93
CA VAL A 105 19.71 14.33 -10.08
C VAL A 105 18.36 15.03 -10.23
N ILE A 106 18.02 15.46 -11.45
CA ILE A 106 16.76 16.12 -11.76
C ILE A 106 16.09 15.42 -12.93
N ILE A 107 14.84 15.03 -12.77
CA ILE A 107 13.98 14.54 -13.83
C ILE A 107 12.90 15.60 -14.05
N ASP A 108 12.95 16.28 -15.19
CA ASP A 108 11.98 17.34 -15.53
C ASP A 108 10.62 16.73 -15.89
N GLU A 109 9.59 17.55 -15.87
CA GLU A 109 8.28 17.18 -16.39
C GLU A 109 8.37 16.68 -17.85
N GLY A 110 7.86 15.46 -18.09
CA GLY A 110 7.95 14.77 -19.38
C GLY A 110 9.32 14.19 -19.73
N GLY A 111 10.26 14.17 -18.77
CA GLY A 111 11.49 13.37 -18.82
C GLY A 111 11.25 12.01 -18.14
N ASP A 112 12.04 11.02 -18.56
CA ASP A 112 11.96 9.65 -18.04
C ASP A 112 13.29 9.27 -17.36
N ALA A 113 13.21 8.48 -16.27
CA ALA A 113 14.39 7.93 -15.60
C ALA A 113 14.21 6.46 -15.19
N VAL A 114 15.30 5.72 -15.24
CA VAL A 114 15.43 4.39 -14.62
C VAL A 114 16.64 4.42 -13.69
N ILE A 115 16.45 4.15 -12.41
CA ILE A 115 17.51 4.14 -11.41
C ILE A 115 17.56 2.74 -10.77
N SER A 116 18.56 1.96 -11.15
CA SER A 116 18.76 0.61 -10.65
C SER A 116 19.94 0.50 -9.65
N GLY A 117 20.63 1.62 -9.40
CA GLY A 117 21.76 1.65 -8.47
C GLY A 117 22.32 3.05 -8.24
N GLY A 118 23.51 3.11 -7.65
CA GLY A 118 24.20 4.36 -7.32
C GLY A 118 23.83 4.96 -5.97
N SER A 119 24.59 5.99 -5.58
CA SER A 119 24.38 6.77 -4.35
C SER A 119 24.07 8.21 -4.71
N ILE A 120 22.88 8.70 -4.39
CA ILE A 120 22.38 9.98 -4.82
C ILE A 120 22.10 10.86 -3.59
N ALA A 121 22.83 11.98 -3.47
CA ALA A 121 22.63 12.88 -2.34
C ALA A 121 21.26 13.57 -2.40
N ALA A 122 20.83 14.03 -3.57
CA ALA A 122 19.48 14.56 -3.74
C ALA A 122 18.93 14.24 -5.14
N VAL A 123 17.68 13.81 -5.20
CA VAL A 123 16.96 13.63 -6.46
C VAL A 123 15.62 14.40 -6.42
N ASN A 124 15.32 15.10 -7.52
CA ASN A 124 14.05 15.78 -7.74
C ASN A 124 13.39 15.17 -8.99
N ILE A 125 12.23 14.55 -8.81
CA ILE A 125 11.50 13.83 -9.85
C ILE A 125 10.18 14.55 -10.13
N ASN A 126 10.14 15.36 -11.19
CA ASN A 126 8.93 16.01 -11.70
C ASN A 126 8.37 15.27 -12.93
N GLY A 127 9.14 14.35 -13.51
CA GLY A 127 8.77 13.48 -14.62
C GLY A 127 8.44 12.06 -14.17
N ASN A 128 8.64 11.09 -15.06
CA ASN A 128 8.47 9.68 -14.75
C ASN A 128 9.79 9.09 -14.24
N ALA A 129 9.71 8.23 -13.23
CA ALA A 129 10.88 7.48 -12.79
C ALA A 129 10.47 6.07 -12.36
N GLU A 130 11.41 5.13 -12.56
CA GLU A 130 11.31 3.76 -12.09
C GLU A 130 12.55 3.44 -11.24
N LEU A 131 12.34 3.20 -9.94
CA LEU A 131 13.42 2.93 -8.98
C LEU A 131 13.40 1.43 -8.63
N SER A 132 14.47 0.73 -9.02
CA SER A 132 14.70 -0.68 -8.69
C SER A 132 16.00 -0.90 -7.93
N GLY A 133 16.64 0.18 -7.48
CA GLY A 133 17.88 0.15 -6.69
C GLY A 133 18.33 1.55 -6.34
N GLY A 134 19.49 1.64 -5.68
CA GLY A 134 20.12 2.90 -5.31
C GLY A 134 19.93 3.29 -3.86
N LYS A 135 20.76 4.24 -3.44
CA LYS A 135 20.79 4.82 -2.10
C LYS A 135 20.54 6.31 -2.19
N PHE A 136 19.57 6.81 -1.45
CA PHE A 136 19.08 8.19 -1.54
C PHE A 136 19.12 8.86 -0.17
N TYR A 137 19.61 10.10 -0.13
CA TYR A 137 19.59 10.90 1.10
C TYR A 137 18.37 11.85 1.12
N ILE A 138 18.04 12.42 -0.04
CA ILE A 138 16.86 13.28 -0.23
C ILE A 138 16.16 12.84 -1.53
N ILE A 139 14.85 12.61 -1.44
CA ILE A 139 13.97 12.37 -2.59
C ILE A 139 12.84 13.39 -2.53
N ALA A 140 12.61 14.11 -3.62
CA ALA A 140 11.42 14.92 -3.83
C ALA A 140 10.74 14.46 -5.12
N VAL A 141 9.44 14.17 -5.07
CA VAL A 141 8.69 13.66 -6.22
C VAL A 141 7.40 14.43 -6.45
N TYR A 142 7.00 14.53 -7.71
CA TYR A 142 5.65 14.96 -8.08
C TYR A 142 4.73 13.73 -8.05
N GLY A 143 4.05 13.53 -6.93
CA GLY A 143 3.27 12.32 -6.66
C GLY A 143 3.62 11.73 -5.30
N THR A 144 3.74 10.41 -5.23
CA THR A 144 4.11 9.69 -4.01
C THR A 144 5.43 8.93 -4.20
N LEU A 145 6.14 8.67 -3.12
CA LEU A 145 7.33 7.83 -3.15
C LEU A 145 7.02 6.44 -3.74
N GLU A 146 5.87 5.86 -3.38
CA GLU A 146 5.46 4.54 -3.87
C GLU A 146 5.26 4.51 -5.39
N SER A 147 4.76 5.60 -5.99
CA SER A 147 4.56 5.67 -7.44
C SER A 147 5.84 5.67 -8.28
N MET A 148 7.01 5.82 -7.63
CA MET A 148 8.31 5.80 -8.28
C MET A 148 9.00 4.43 -8.20
N LEU A 149 8.48 3.49 -7.40
CA LEU A 149 9.08 2.17 -7.27
C LEU A 149 8.75 1.28 -8.47
N ALA A 150 9.73 0.51 -8.92
CA ALA A 150 9.49 -0.63 -9.78
C ALA A 150 8.67 -1.70 -9.05
N ASP A 151 7.92 -2.50 -9.79
CA ASP A 151 7.12 -3.58 -9.23
C ASP A 151 7.99 -4.54 -8.40
N GLY A 152 7.56 -4.81 -7.17
CA GLY A 152 8.23 -5.71 -6.25
C GLY A 152 9.44 -5.12 -5.53
N TYR A 153 9.59 -3.78 -5.53
CA TYR A 153 10.62 -3.06 -4.77
C TYR A 153 10.02 -2.20 -3.65
N ALA A 154 10.85 -1.87 -2.67
CA ALA A 154 10.45 -1.07 -1.51
C ALA A 154 11.63 -0.23 -0.98
N TYR A 155 11.30 0.83 -0.23
CA TYR A 155 12.28 1.67 0.45
C TYR A 155 12.62 1.11 1.83
N LYS A 156 13.91 0.96 2.12
CA LYS A 156 14.44 0.54 3.43
C LYS A 156 15.40 1.58 3.96
N ILE A 157 15.21 2.04 5.20
CA ILE A 157 16.13 2.94 5.88
C ILE A 157 17.43 2.18 6.18
N ASP A 158 18.58 2.77 5.90
CA ASP A 158 19.90 2.14 6.06
C ASP A 158 20.09 1.55 7.47
N GLY A 159 20.29 0.23 7.54
CA GLY A 159 20.44 -0.53 8.77
C GLY A 159 19.18 -0.59 9.65
N GLY A 160 17.99 -0.30 9.10
CA GLY A 160 16.76 -0.18 9.85
C GLY A 160 15.53 -0.79 9.19
N ALA A 161 14.39 -0.20 9.50
CA ALA A 161 13.07 -0.65 9.07
C ALA A 161 12.73 -0.25 7.62
N TRP A 162 11.78 -0.93 7.05
CA TRP A 162 11.10 -0.53 5.81
C TRP A 162 10.30 0.75 6.03
N LEU A 163 10.20 1.62 5.01
CA LEU A 163 9.28 2.76 5.08
C LEU A 163 7.85 2.26 5.20
N SER A 164 7.11 2.87 6.13
CA SER A 164 5.70 2.56 6.34
C SER A 164 4.85 2.92 5.11
N ILE A 165 3.64 2.36 5.01
CA ILE A 165 2.67 2.72 3.98
C ILE A 165 2.41 4.24 3.99
N ALA A 166 2.31 4.85 5.18
CA ALA A 166 2.08 6.29 5.32
C ALA A 166 3.27 7.13 4.80
N ASP A 167 4.52 6.70 5.05
CA ASP A 167 5.70 7.39 4.55
C ASP A 167 5.85 7.25 3.04
N ARG A 168 5.54 6.08 2.48
CA ARG A 168 5.56 5.86 1.03
C ARG A 168 4.49 6.67 0.28
N ALA A 169 3.39 6.99 0.93
CA ALA A 169 2.34 7.86 0.38
C ALA A 169 2.73 9.35 0.33
N ARG A 170 3.88 9.75 0.91
CA ARG A 170 4.37 11.14 0.90
C ARG A 170 5.05 11.48 -0.42
N SER A 171 5.17 12.79 -0.69
CA SER A 171 5.86 13.33 -1.88
C SER A 171 7.37 13.47 -1.70
N GLY A 172 7.96 12.88 -0.65
CA GLY A 172 9.39 12.97 -0.47
C GLY A 172 9.93 12.26 0.77
N TYR A 173 11.22 12.05 0.75
CA TYR A 173 12.02 11.50 1.84
C TYR A 173 13.17 12.45 2.13
N SER A 174 13.46 12.70 3.41
CA SER A 174 14.65 13.43 3.87
C SER A 174 15.34 12.63 4.96
N ASN A 175 16.64 12.40 4.80
CA ASN A 175 17.42 11.74 5.83
C ASN A 175 17.54 12.54 7.13
N VAL A 176 17.27 13.84 7.10
CA VAL A 176 17.25 14.70 8.30
C VAL A 176 16.16 14.25 9.27
N ASP A 177 15.00 13.83 8.75
CA ASP A 177 13.86 13.33 9.52
C ASP A 177 14.09 11.89 10.04
N HIS A 178 15.15 11.20 9.59
CA HIS A 178 15.45 9.80 9.87
C HIS A 178 16.88 9.62 10.42
N GLU A 179 17.26 10.39 11.45
CA GLU A 179 18.57 10.28 12.12
C GLU A 179 19.76 10.37 11.16
N HIS A 180 19.63 11.13 10.06
CA HIS A 180 20.61 11.27 8.98
C HIS A 180 20.90 9.98 8.20
N LYS A 181 20.02 8.98 8.30
CA LYS A 181 20.16 7.72 7.55
C LYS A 181 19.57 7.90 6.15
N PRO A 182 20.26 7.45 5.11
CA PRO A 182 19.67 7.38 3.77
C PRO A 182 18.66 6.23 3.67
N VAL A 183 17.86 6.25 2.61
CA VAL A 183 16.99 5.15 2.23
C VAL A 183 17.60 4.42 1.03
N THR A 184 17.52 3.09 1.02
CA THR A 184 17.84 2.23 -0.12
C THR A 184 16.58 1.69 -0.75
N VAL A 185 16.63 1.43 -2.05
CA VAL A 185 15.58 0.70 -2.77
C VAL A 185 16.04 -0.74 -2.92
N GLU A 186 15.29 -1.67 -2.38
CA GLU A 186 15.60 -3.11 -2.34
C GLU A 186 14.37 -3.93 -2.79
N GLU A 187 14.54 -5.22 -3.09
CA GLU A 187 13.42 -6.10 -3.33
C GLU A 187 12.49 -6.15 -2.10
N ALA A 188 11.19 -5.93 -2.31
CA ALA A 188 10.21 -5.96 -1.24
C ALA A 188 10.02 -7.38 -0.69
N PRO A 189 9.90 -7.55 0.62
CA PRO A 189 9.61 -8.84 1.23
C PRO A 189 8.27 -9.43 0.80
N ILE A 190 7.27 -8.58 0.55
CA ILE A 190 5.98 -8.95 -0.06
C ILE A 190 5.93 -8.31 -1.45
N LYS A 191 5.83 -9.13 -2.49
CA LYS A 191 5.78 -8.66 -3.89
C LYS A 191 4.37 -8.34 -4.36
N SER A 192 3.39 -9.07 -3.86
CA SER A 192 1.98 -8.83 -4.15
C SER A 192 1.09 -9.43 -3.08
N ALA A 193 -0.05 -8.80 -2.84
CA ALA A 193 -1.10 -9.36 -2.00
C ALA A 193 -2.48 -8.90 -2.49
N THR A 194 -3.39 -9.86 -2.62
CA THR A 194 -4.79 -9.59 -2.95
C THR A 194 -5.71 -10.36 -2.00
N ILE A 195 -6.90 -9.80 -1.77
CA ILE A 195 -7.99 -10.50 -1.10
C ILE A 195 -9.18 -10.61 -2.05
N THR A 196 -9.89 -11.73 -1.96
CA THR A 196 -11.11 -11.98 -2.72
C THR A 196 -12.12 -12.60 -1.77
N ALA A 197 -13.32 -12.04 -1.69
CA ALA A 197 -14.41 -12.67 -0.93
C ALA A 197 -14.83 -13.97 -1.63
N GLU A 198 -15.16 -15.00 -0.86
CA GLU A 198 -15.66 -16.26 -1.43
C GLU A 198 -17.06 -16.09 -2.03
N ASP A 199 -17.86 -15.18 -1.47
CA ASP A 199 -19.16 -14.79 -2.00
C ASP A 199 -19.04 -13.58 -2.93
N GLU A 200 -19.81 -13.56 -4.03
CA GLU A 200 -19.87 -12.44 -4.97
C GLU A 200 -20.44 -11.16 -4.35
N SER A 201 -21.30 -11.28 -3.35
CA SER A 201 -21.96 -10.18 -2.65
C SER A 201 -21.91 -10.44 -1.14
N PRO A 202 -20.75 -10.29 -0.51
CA PRO A 202 -20.57 -10.64 0.89
C PRO A 202 -21.40 -9.73 1.80
N ILE A 203 -22.16 -10.33 2.71
CA ILE A 203 -22.98 -9.61 3.70
C ILE A 203 -22.56 -10.03 5.10
N ILE A 204 -22.30 -9.05 5.95
CA ILE A 204 -22.08 -9.26 7.37
C ILE A 204 -23.18 -8.58 8.18
N TYR A 205 -23.74 -9.31 9.16
CA TYR A 205 -24.80 -8.80 9.99
C TYR A 205 -24.23 -8.32 11.33
N ARG A 206 -24.28 -6.99 11.60
CA ARG A 206 -23.71 -6.37 12.82
C ARG A 206 -24.24 -7.02 14.11
N ASN A 207 -25.51 -7.35 14.15
CA ASN A 207 -26.15 -8.01 15.29
C ASN A 207 -26.14 -9.54 15.19
N GLY A 208 -25.30 -10.12 14.31
CA GLY A 208 -25.20 -11.55 14.05
C GLY A 208 -23.91 -12.17 14.58
N TYR A 209 -23.72 -13.45 14.22
CA TYR A 209 -22.49 -14.22 14.47
C TYR A 209 -21.88 -14.76 13.18
N ASN A 210 -22.36 -14.30 12.02
CA ASN A 210 -21.84 -14.73 10.74
C ASN A 210 -20.45 -14.16 10.49
N SER A 211 -19.74 -14.76 9.57
CA SER A 211 -18.46 -14.29 9.04
C SER A 211 -18.52 -14.15 7.54
N VAL A 212 -17.60 -13.36 7.00
CA VAL A 212 -17.28 -13.35 5.57
C VAL A 212 -15.89 -13.94 5.41
N ASP A 213 -15.80 -14.90 4.50
CA ASP A 213 -14.57 -15.62 4.20
C ASP A 213 -13.86 -14.95 3.03
N TYR A 214 -12.57 -14.70 3.19
CA TYR A 214 -11.70 -14.16 2.16
C TYR A 214 -10.57 -15.12 1.84
N THR A 215 -10.31 -15.29 0.56
CA THR A 215 -9.07 -15.91 0.09
C THR A 215 -8.00 -14.82 -0.09
N ALA A 216 -6.87 -14.98 0.60
CA ALA A 216 -5.70 -14.12 0.48
C ALA A 216 -4.66 -14.79 -0.44
N ASN A 217 -4.30 -14.11 -1.53
CA ASN A 217 -3.21 -14.54 -2.40
C ASN A 217 -2.02 -13.61 -2.18
N VAL A 218 -0.98 -14.10 -1.50
CA VAL A 218 0.20 -13.31 -1.13
C VAL A 218 1.45 -13.97 -1.68
N THR A 219 2.24 -13.20 -2.43
CA THR A 219 3.59 -13.61 -2.87
C THR A 219 4.61 -12.90 -2.01
N TYR A 220 5.36 -13.64 -1.20
CA TYR A 220 6.37 -13.11 -0.29
C TYR A 220 7.62 -14.02 -0.25
N MET A 221 8.74 -13.45 0.23
CA MET A 221 10.02 -14.13 0.30
C MET A 221 10.25 -14.66 1.73
N GLY A 222 10.42 -15.98 1.85
CA GLY A 222 10.81 -16.64 3.11
C GLY A 222 9.75 -17.56 3.70
N ASN A 223 10.01 -18.02 4.93
CA ASN A 223 9.19 -19.04 5.62
C ASN A 223 8.73 -18.57 7.01
N GLU A 224 8.88 -17.29 7.33
CA GLU A 224 8.41 -16.74 8.59
C GLU A 224 6.90 -16.49 8.57
N THR A 225 6.34 -16.19 9.73
CA THR A 225 4.90 -15.96 9.88
C THR A 225 4.49 -14.68 9.16
N LEU A 226 3.52 -14.80 8.26
CA LEU A 226 2.84 -13.68 7.64
C LEU A 226 1.67 -13.24 8.53
N TYR A 227 1.58 -11.96 8.81
CA TYR A 227 0.50 -11.37 9.61
C TYR A 227 -0.48 -10.62 8.72
N VAL A 228 -1.72 -10.52 9.17
CA VAL A 228 -2.78 -9.78 8.50
C VAL A 228 -3.55 -8.89 9.48
N THR A 229 -3.84 -7.66 9.07
CA THR A 229 -4.67 -6.67 9.78
C THR A 229 -5.80 -6.22 8.84
N GLY A 230 -7.04 -6.24 9.32
CA GLY A 230 -8.20 -5.82 8.53
C GLY A 230 -8.55 -4.35 8.77
N CYS A 231 -8.73 -3.59 7.70
CA CYS A 231 -8.95 -2.14 7.74
C CYS A 231 -10.10 -1.68 6.83
N LEU A 232 -10.85 -0.67 7.28
CA LEU A 232 -11.72 0.14 6.41
C LEU A 232 -10.89 1.06 5.51
N ILE A 233 -11.51 1.59 4.46
CA ILE A 233 -10.82 2.44 3.48
C ILE A 233 -10.22 3.71 4.09
N ASP A 234 -10.80 4.22 5.17
CA ASP A 234 -10.31 5.36 5.93
C ASP A 234 -9.13 5.03 6.86
N GLY A 235 -8.72 3.76 6.92
CA GLY A 235 -7.64 3.27 7.77
C GLY A 235 -8.08 2.79 9.14
N THR A 236 -9.37 2.85 9.48
CA THR A 236 -9.89 2.29 10.74
C THR A 236 -9.63 0.79 10.81
N VAL A 237 -8.91 0.34 11.82
CA VAL A 237 -8.66 -1.09 12.06
C VAL A 237 -9.93 -1.73 12.61
N ILE A 238 -10.45 -2.73 11.90
CA ILE A 238 -11.63 -3.51 12.34
C ILE A 238 -11.26 -4.93 12.76
N LYS A 239 -10.13 -5.43 12.30
CA LYS A 239 -9.54 -6.68 12.79
C LYS A 239 -8.08 -6.48 13.11
N GLU A 240 -7.73 -6.71 14.36
CA GLU A 240 -6.36 -6.60 14.85
C GLU A 240 -5.42 -7.61 14.16
N LYS A 241 -4.13 -7.30 14.21
CA LYS A 241 -3.07 -8.11 13.61
C LYS A 241 -3.10 -9.56 14.10
N THR A 242 -3.27 -10.49 13.16
CA THR A 242 -3.32 -11.94 13.43
C THR A 242 -2.41 -12.69 12.45
N ASP A 243 -2.00 -13.90 12.81
CA ASP A 243 -1.27 -14.81 11.91
C ASP A 243 -2.19 -15.23 10.76
N LEU A 244 -1.67 -15.16 9.53
CA LEU A 244 -2.36 -15.73 8.39
C LEU A 244 -2.00 -17.23 8.29
N SER A 245 -2.96 -18.08 8.67
CA SER A 245 -2.81 -19.54 8.54
C SER A 245 -3.31 -20.01 7.19
N GLY A 246 -2.39 -20.39 6.31
CA GLY A 246 -2.72 -20.73 4.93
C GLY A 246 -3.08 -19.48 4.11
N ASN A 247 -4.14 -19.60 3.29
CA ASN A 247 -4.62 -18.52 2.43
C ASN A 247 -6.04 -18.03 2.79
N ARG A 248 -6.58 -18.43 3.94
CA ARG A 248 -7.92 -18.03 4.39
C ARG A 248 -7.87 -17.00 5.49
N TYR A 249 -8.75 -16.03 5.38
CA TYR A 249 -8.94 -14.95 6.33
C TYR A 249 -10.43 -14.73 6.57
N TYR A 250 -10.82 -14.63 7.84
CA TYR A 250 -12.22 -14.51 8.26
C TYR A 250 -12.44 -13.15 8.91
N LEU A 251 -13.50 -12.46 8.48
CA LEU A 251 -14.00 -11.26 9.11
C LEU A 251 -15.33 -11.60 9.82
N PHE A 252 -15.37 -11.43 11.13
CA PHE A 252 -16.54 -11.77 11.95
C PHE A 252 -17.42 -10.54 12.20
N SER A 253 -18.73 -10.76 12.32
CA SER A 253 -19.72 -9.71 12.62
C SER A 253 -19.36 -8.87 13.83
N GLY A 254 -18.91 -9.48 14.93
CA GLY A 254 -18.52 -8.78 16.15
C GLY A 254 -17.30 -7.88 16.01
N GLU A 255 -16.47 -8.02 14.96
CA GLU A 255 -15.37 -7.11 14.63
C GLU A 255 -15.90 -5.88 13.90
N VAL A 256 -16.83 -6.10 12.95
CA VAL A 256 -17.46 -5.03 12.16
C VAL A 256 -18.40 -4.19 13.02
N ASP A 257 -19.20 -4.79 13.89
CA ASP A 257 -20.15 -4.12 14.77
C ASP A 257 -19.52 -3.04 15.66
N LYS A 258 -18.26 -3.25 16.06
CA LYS A 258 -17.50 -2.28 16.86
C LYS A 258 -17.04 -1.05 16.07
N ALA A 259 -16.89 -1.18 14.77
CA ALA A 259 -16.28 -0.16 13.92
C ALA A 259 -17.27 0.53 12.97
N VAL A 260 -18.41 -0.12 12.64
CA VAL A 260 -19.36 0.36 11.66
C VAL A 260 -20.71 0.60 12.34
N ALA A 261 -21.08 1.87 12.45
CA ALA A 261 -22.29 2.29 13.19
C ALA A 261 -23.61 2.12 12.41
N GLU A 262 -23.57 2.11 11.07
CA GLU A 262 -24.75 2.13 10.21
C GLU A 262 -24.72 1.01 9.17
N ASP A 263 -25.88 0.60 8.70
CA ASP A 263 -26.03 -0.34 7.60
C ASP A 263 -25.64 0.33 6.27
N GLY A 264 -25.04 -0.43 5.37
CA GLY A 264 -24.61 0.07 4.07
C GLY A 264 -23.42 -0.68 3.49
N GLU A 265 -22.94 -0.21 2.34
CA GLU A 265 -21.74 -0.72 1.73
C GLU A 265 -20.50 -0.04 2.31
N ILE A 266 -19.50 -0.84 2.65
CA ILE A 266 -18.19 -0.37 3.10
C ILE A 266 -17.09 -0.92 2.20
N GLN A 267 -15.99 -0.18 2.11
CA GLN A 267 -14.75 -0.65 1.47
C GLN A 267 -13.80 -1.17 2.54
N TYR A 268 -13.33 -2.39 2.32
CA TYR A 268 -12.46 -3.12 3.24
C TYR A 268 -11.20 -3.58 2.52
N TYR A 269 -10.05 -3.53 3.19
CA TYR A 269 -8.77 -4.05 2.70
C TYR A 269 -7.98 -4.70 3.83
N CYS A 270 -6.95 -5.47 3.47
CA CYS A 270 -6.00 -6.04 4.42
C CYS A 270 -4.61 -5.40 4.28
N ILE A 271 -3.94 -5.24 5.42
CA ILE A 271 -2.50 -4.99 5.48
C ILE A 271 -1.82 -6.30 5.83
N PHE A 272 -0.98 -6.78 4.93
CA PHE A 272 -0.13 -7.94 5.15
C PHE A 272 1.24 -7.47 5.65
N THR A 273 1.71 -8.03 6.76
CA THR A 273 2.99 -7.68 7.38
C THR A 273 3.92 -8.89 7.36
N TYR A 274 5.11 -8.72 6.79
CA TYR A 274 6.18 -9.72 6.79
C TYR A 274 7.54 -9.02 6.95
N ASP A 275 8.40 -9.52 7.83
CA ASP A 275 9.72 -8.93 8.13
C ASP A 275 9.66 -7.40 8.38
N GLY A 276 8.62 -6.93 9.07
CA GLY A 276 8.41 -5.51 9.35
C GLY A 276 7.99 -4.66 8.13
N TYR A 277 7.78 -5.27 6.97
CA TYR A 277 7.25 -4.62 5.78
C TYR A 277 5.74 -4.81 5.69
N ASP A 278 5.03 -3.70 5.49
CA ASP A 278 3.58 -3.68 5.33
C ASP A 278 3.20 -3.52 3.86
N TYR A 279 2.33 -4.39 3.38
CA TYR A 279 1.76 -4.35 2.04
C TYR A 279 0.23 -4.25 2.12
N LYS A 280 -0.33 -3.26 1.42
CA LYS A 280 -1.78 -3.04 1.33
C LYS A 280 -2.36 -3.81 0.17
N SER A 281 -3.38 -4.64 0.43
CA SER A 281 -4.12 -5.36 -0.63
C SER A 281 -5.00 -4.43 -1.47
N ASN A 282 -5.64 -5.01 -2.49
CA ASN A 282 -6.82 -4.41 -3.10
C ASN A 282 -7.93 -4.21 -2.05
N ALA A 283 -8.82 -3.26 -2.31
CA ALA A 283 -10.06 -3.12 -1.55
C ALA A 283 -11.15 -4.03 -2.13
N VAL A 284 -12.03 -4.52 -1.26
CA VAL A 284 -13.25 -5.25 -1.61
C VAL A 284 -14.46 -4.56 -0.99
N THR A 285 -15.61 -4.69 -1.63
CA THR A 285 -16.88 -4.16 -1.10
C THR A 285 -17.51 -5.21 -0.19
N LEU A 286 -18.00 -4.76 0.95
CA LEU A 286 -18.73 -5.55 1.94
C LEU A 286 -20.03 -4.84 2.28
N THR A 287 -21.16 -5.54 2.22
CA THR A 287 -22.44 -5.04 2.71
C THR A 287 -22.57 -5.30 4.20
N VAL A 288 -22.80 -4.25 4.97
CA VAL A 288 -23.10 -4.34 6.40
C VAL A 288 -24.61 -4.14 6.58
N ALA A 289 -25.25 -5.03 7.30
CA ALA A 289 -26.70 -4.99 7.52
C ALA A 289 -27.07 -5.39 8.95
N THR A 290 -28.24 -4.98 9.39
CA THR A 290 -28.84 -5.45 10.63
C THR A 290 -29.86 -6.53 10.31
N CYS A 291 -29.66 -7.73 10.83
CA CYS A 291 -30.63 -8.82 10.64
C CYS A 291 -31.88 -8.58 11.49
N ARG A 292 -33.04 -8.64 10.86
CA ARG A 292 -34.35 -8.52 11.53
C ARG A 292 -34.90 -9.86 12.04
N HIS A 293 -34.14 -10.92 11.92
CA HIS A 293 -34.46 -12.29 12.34
C HIS A 293 -35.89 -12.72 11.87
N PRO A 294 -36.15 -12.75 10.54
CA PRO A 294 -37.48 -13.10 10.04
C PRO A 294 -37.87 -14.52 10.45
N GLY A 295 -39.12 -14.72 10.85
CA GLY A 295 -39.60 -15.96 11.45
C GLY A 295 -39.42 -17.20 10.58
N GLU A 296 -39.50 -17.06 9.25
CA GLU A 296 -39.26 -18.13 8.28
C GLU A 296 -37.82 -18.63 8.26
N SER A 297 -36.84 -17.84 8.76
CA SER A 297 -35.44 -18.20 8.86
C SER A 297 -35.06 -18.80 10.22
N VAL A 298 -35.97 -18.80 11.19
CA VAL A 298 -35.71 -19.32 12.54
C VAL A 298 -35.69 -20.84 12.54
N LYS A 299 -34.66 -21.43 13.09
CA LYS A 299 -34.45 -22.88 13.21
C LYS A 299 -34.12 -23.25 14.64
N CYS A 300 -34.41 -24.50 15.02
CA CYS A 300 -33.92 -25.07 16.27
C CYS A 300 -32.64 -25.86 16.00
N ASP A 301 -31.58 -25.56 16.73
CA ASP A 301 -30.31 -26.31 16.63
C ASP A 301 -30.40 -27.67 17.37
N ASP A 302 -29.36 -28.49 17.25
CA ASP A 302 -29.30 -29.83 17.89
C ASP A 302 -29.28 -29.75 19.43
N ASN A 303 -29.03 -28.59 20.01
CA ASN A 303 -29.03 -28.34 21.44
C ASN A 303 -30.38 -27.78 21.94
N GLY A 304 -31.33 -27.58 21.04
CA GLY A 304 -32.64 -27.02 21.36
C GLY A 304 -32.69 -25.48 21.42
N ASN A 305 -31.65 -24.78 20.98
CA ASN A 305 -31.67 -23.32 20.88
C ASN A 305 -32.33 -22.87 19.58
N TYR A 306 -33.03 -21.73 19.65
CA TYR A 306 -33.53 -21.06 18.47
C TYR A 306 -32.40 -20.23 17.84
N VAL A 307 -32.15 -20.43 16.55
CA VAL A 307 -31.06 -19.78 15.80
C VAL A 307 -31.64 -19.17 14.52
N CYS A 308 -31.21 -17.96 14.20
CA CYS A 308 -31.52 -17.33 12.92
C CYS A 308 -30.65 -17.93 11.81
N GLY A 309 -31.24 -18.55 10.81
CA GLY A 309 -30.54 -19.16 9.69
C GLY A 309 -29.94 -18.16 8.69
N ILE A 310 -30.10 -16.84 8.90
CA ILE A 310 -29.51 -15.79 8.08
C ILE A 310 -28.23 -15.26 8.71
N CYS A 311 -28.23 -14.96 10.02
CA CYS A 311 -27.10 -14.31 10.70
C CYS A 311 -26.46 -15.18 11.79
N ASP A 312 -26.88 -16.43 11.93
CA ASP A 312 -26.43 -17.44 12.89
C ASP A 312 -26.55 -17.05 14.37
N SER A 313 -27.30 -15.97 14.67
CA SER A 313 -27.51 -15.53 16.04
C SER A 313 -28.41 -16.51 16.80
N THR A 314 -28.03 -16.84 18.03
CA THR A 314 -28.94 -17.47 19.00
C THR A 314 -29.99 -16.46 19.41
N LEU A 315 -31.25 -16.83 19.31
CA LEU A 315 -32.39 -15.99 19.64
C LEU A 315 -32.76 -16.19 21.08
N LEU A 316 -32.90 -15.10 21.83
CA LEU A 316 -33.16 -15.12 23.27
C LEU A 316 -34.65 -15.00 23.60
N ALA A 317 -35.38 -14.28 22.74
CA ALA A 317 -36.83 -14.03 22.96
C ALA A 317 -37.56 -13.82 21.62
N SER A 318 -38.85 -13.94 21.67
CA SER A 318 -39.78 -13.44 20.64
C SER A 318 -40.87 -12.58 21.26
N VAL A 319 -41.33 -11.60 20.49
CA VAL A 319 -42.46 -10.73 20.83
C VAL A 319 -43.57 -11.00 19.81
N GLU A 320 -44.74 -11.45 20.29
CA GLU A 320 -45.92 -11.66 19.49
C GLU A 320 -46.92 -10.53 19.77
N LEU A 321 -47.24 -9.75 18.75
CA LEU A 321 -48.20 -8.67 18.82
C LEU A 321 -49.67 -9.22 18.83
N SER A 322 -50.60 -8.38 19.22
CA SER A 322 -52.05 -8.75 19.27
C SER A 322 -52.64 -9.09 17.89
N ASP A 323 -52.00 -8.70 16.79
CA ASP A 323 -52.39 -9.05 15.42
C ASP A 323 -51.76 -10.36 14.92
N GLY A 324 -50.97 -11.04 15.77
CA GLY A 324 -50.21 -12.26 15.43
C GLY A 324 -48.88 -12.03 14.76
N THR A 325 -48.44 -10.79 14.61
CA THR A 325 -47.09 -10.50 14.11
C THR A 325 -46.04 -10.96 15.10
N LEU A 326 -45.05 -11.77 14.66
CA LEU A 326 -44.03 -12.37 15.50
C LEU A 326 -42.63 -11.82 15.10
N SER A 327 -41.94 -11.25 16.09
CA SER A 327 -40.57 -10.75 15.96
C SER A 327 -39.63 -11.48 16.89
N TYR A 328 -38.41 -11.77 16.43
CA TYR A 328 -37.38 -12.48 17.20
C TYR A 328 -36.21 -11.59 17.53
N TYR A 329 -35.59 -11.81 18.71
CA TYR A 329 -34.56 -10.96 19.26
C TYR A 329 -33.39 -11.81 19.79
N ASN A 330 -32.18 -11.43 19.44
CA ASN A 330 -30.93 -11.98 20.00
C ASN A 330 -30.35 -11.09 21.12
N ASN A 331 -30.97 -9.93 21.36
CA ASN A 331 -30.63 -9.00 22.43
C ASN A 331 -31.82 -8.85 23.36
N ARG A 332 -31.59 -8.99 24.67
CA ARG A 332 -32.60 -8.92 25.70
C ARG A 332 -33.25 -7.54 25.77
N ASN A 333 -32.45 -6.47 25.76
CA ASN A 333 -32.95 -5.11 25.92
C ASN A 333 -33.86 -4.71 24.74
N ASP A 334 -33.50 -5.16 23.52
CA ASP A 334 -34.33 -4.91 22.33
C ASP A 334 -35.66 -5.65 22.41
N ALA A 335 -35.68 -6.89 22.93
CA ALA A 335 -36.92 -7.65 23.14
C ALA A 335 -37.82 -7.01 24.20
N ILE A 336 -37.25 -6.57 25.33
CA ILE A 336 -37.98 -5.87 26.40
C ILE A 336 -38.53 -4.54 25.88
N GLY A 337 -37.70 -3.71 25.22
CA GLY A 337 -38.12 -2.44 24.65
C GLY A 337 -39.27 -2.60 23.67
N ALA A 338 -39.20 -3.60 22.78
CA ALA A 338 -40.26 -3.91 21.84
C ALA A 338 -41.56 -4.35 22.53
N ALA A 339 -41.46 -5.10 23.64
CA ALA A 339 -42.61 -5.50 24.43
C ALA A 339 -43.24 -4.32 25.22
N GLU A 340 -42.40 -3.44 25.78
CA GLU A 340 -42.83 -2.23 26.48
C GLU A 340 -43.52 -1.22 25.56
N ASP A 341 -43.07 -1.11 24.31
CA ASP A 341 -43.62 -0.21 23.31
C ASP A 341 -44.89 -0.76 22.62
N SER A 342 -45.28 -2.02 22.90
CA SER A 342 -46.41 -2.73 22.24
C SER A 342 -47.48 -3.15 23.24
N GLU A 343 -48.65 -2.53 23.16
CA GLU A 343 -49.77 -2.88 24.05
C GLU A 343 -50.40 -4.24 23.69
N GLY A 344 -50.58 -5.12 24.70
CA GLY A 344 -51.25 -6.41 24.55
C GLY A 344 -50.42 -7.48 23.85
N CYS A 345 -49.09 -7.32 23.79
CA CYS A 345 -48.18 -8.31 23.23
C CYS A 345 -47.81 -9.43 24.23
N THR A 346 -47.25 -10.52 23.73
CA THR A 346 -46.66 -11.60 24.53
C THR A 346 -45.15 -11.66 24.26
N LEU A 347 -44.34 -11.50 25.31
CA LEU A 347 -42.92 -11.73 25.30
C LEU A 347 -42.65 -13.19 25.68
N LYS A 348 -42.15 -13.99 24.75
CA LYS A 348 -41.77 -15.38 24.97
C LYS A 348 -40.29 -15.53 25.14
N LEU A 349 -39.85 -16.20 26.20
CA LEU A 349 -38.47 -16.47 26.49
C LEU A 349 -38.05 -17.76 25.78
N LEU A 350 -37.04 -17.65 24.89
CA LEU A 350 -36.54 -18.75 24.07
C LEU A 350 -35.27 -19.37 24.64
N SER A 351 -34.62 -18.71 25.63
CA SER A 351 -33.36 -19.18 26.22
C SER A 351 -33.33 -18.89 27.73
N TYR A 352 -32.77 -19.82 28.49
CA TYR A 352 -32.53 -19.64 29.94
C TYR A 352 -31.55 -18.52 30.25
N SER A 353 -30.66 -18.13 29.32
CA SER A 353 -29.75 -17.00 29.47
C SER A 353 -30.45 -15.66 29.61
N PHE A 354 -31.72 -15.57 29.21
CA PHE A 354 -32.52 -14.38 29.40
C PHE A 354 -32.77 -14.05 30.89
N LEU A 355 -32.80 -15.06 31.78
CA LEU A 355 -33.22 -14.93 33.18
C LEU A 355 -32.09 -14.67 34.19
N ILE A 356 -30.84 -14.58 33.77
CA ILE A 356 -29.67 -14.55 34.68
C ILE A 356 -29.50 -13.23 35.44
N PHE A 357 -30.25 -12.16 35.13
CA PHE A 357 -30.10 -10.85 35.76
C PHE A 357 -31.41 -10.29 36.29
N SER A 358 -31.36 -9.66 37.46
CA SER A 358 -32.46 -8.98 38.11
C SER A 358 -32.77 -7.65 37.42
N GLU A 359 -33.50 -7.67 36.30
CA GLU A 359 -34.04 -6.46 35.71
C GLU A 359 -35.50 -6.30 36.03
N THR A 360 -35.91 -5.05 36.24
CA THR A 360 -37.31 -4.67 36.44
C THR A 360 -37.87 -4.23 35.10
N PHE A 361 -38.95 -4.88 34.68
CA PHE A 361 -39.74 -4.43 33.52
C PHE A 361 -40.51 -3.16 33.90
N ASP A 362 -40.51 -2.16 33.03
CA ASP A 362 -41.31 -0.95 33.19
C ASP A 362 -42.71 -1.20 32.61
N ILE A 363 -43.58 -1.80 33.43
CA ILE A 363 -44.96 -2.07 33.08
C ILE A 363 -45.84 -0.81 32.98
N SER A 364 -45.28 0.39 33.21
CA SER A 364 -46.03 1.65 33.06
C SER A 364 -46.24 2.03 31.60
N LYS A 365 -45.46 1.52 30.69
CA LYS A 365 -45.52 1.83 29.25
C LYS A 365 -46.41 0.90 28.43
N GLY A 366 -46.67 -0.30 28.89
CA GLY A 366 -47.52 -1.24 28.18
C GLY A 366 -47.96 -2.42 29.06
N ARG A 367 -49.03 -3.12 28.67
CA ARG A 367 -49.45 -4.39 29.30
C ARG A 367 -49.04 -5.51 28.39
N PHE A 368 -48.05 -6.30 28.77
CA PHE A 368 -47.62 -7.49 28.05
C PHE A 368 -47.58 -8.71 28.95
N THR A 369 -47.66 -9.89 28.37
CA THR A 369 -47.55 -11.17 29.04
C THR A 369 -46.15 -11.72 28.84
N VAL A 370 -45.57 -12.32 29.88
CA VAL A 370 -44.32 -13.07 29.78
C VAL A 370 -44.66 -14.56 29.80
N ASP A 371 -44.21 -15.31 28.80
CA ASP A 371 -44.40 -16.76 28.64
C ASP A 371 -43.07 -17.53 28.59
#